data_6da0ae961b0681c2ce87b7696d3fbda2
#
_entry.id   6da0ae961b0681c2ce87b7696d3fbda2
#
_cell.length_a   1.000
_cell.length_b   1.000
_cell.length_c   1.000
_cell.angle_alpha   90.00
_cell.angle_beta   90.00
_cell.angle_gamma   90.00
#
_symmetry.space_group_name_H-M   'P 1'
#
loop_
_entity.id
_entity.type
_entity.pdbx_description
1 polymer ?
#
loop_
_entity_poly.entity_id
_entity_poly.type
_entity_poly.pdbx_seq_one_letter_code
_entity_poly.pdbx_strand_id
1 'polypeptide(L)'
;MGSRRSTREETRTALLDAALDEFARHGFRNTTHADIAAAVGIGRTTFYEYFESTEDLLVQLVEERMPVVVSDIIDAIDPELPPLDRMRELGVRTVEFVGLDHLGLILHTESMKMSEESQRRIAAAHAGLVGAFAEIFQEGVRSGAFRDLPVRIAGQLMFQTVMGAGKSIMDAPDPKQQVHETAEIAVDFLIRGLAAS
;
A
#
# COMPACT_ATOMS: atom_id res chain seq x y z
N MET A 1 -36.42 6.04 6.10
CA MET A 1 -35.09 6.21 6.73
C MET A 1 -33.91 5.70 5.87
N GLY A 2 -34.14 4.91 4.82
CA GLY A 2 -33.07 4.38 3.94
C GLY A 2 -32.40 5.42 3.00
N SER A 3 -33.16 6.32 2.41
CA SER A 3 -32.67 7.27 1.39
C SER A 3 -31.56 8.23 1.86
N ARG A 4 -31.66 8.80 3.05
CA ARG A 4 -30.66 9.74 3.58
C ARG A 4 -29.33 9.07 3.94
N ARG A 5 -29.36 7.81 4.40
CA ARG A 5 -28.15 7.05 4.74
C ARG A 5 -27.40 6.64 3.48
N SER A 6 -28.12 6.24 2.42
CA SER A 6 -27.55 5.94 1.10
C SER A 6 -26.83 7.15 0.51
N THR A 7 -27.48 8.31 0.48
CA THR A 7 -26.89 9.55 -0.04
C THR A 7 -25.63 9.98 0.73
N ARG A 8 -25.58 9.76 2.04
CA ARG A 8 -24.42 10.10 2.87
C ARG A 8 -23.22 9.20 2.53
N GLU A 9 -23.46 7.89 2.40
CA GLU A 9 -22.42 6.92 2.03
C GLU A 9 -21.91 7.17 0.61
N GLU A 10 -22.80 7.43 -0.33
CA GLU A 10 -22.44 7.79 -1.71
C GLU A 10 -21.55 9.04 -1.76
N THR A 11 -21.89 10.07 -1.00
CA THR A 11 -21.07 11.29 -0.92
C THR A 11 -19.71 11.02 -0.29
N ARG A 12 -19.66 10.19 0.76
CA ARG A 12 -18.41 9.81 1.42
C ARG A 12 -17.48 9.06 0.46
N THR A 13 -18.01 8.07 -0.26
CA THR A 13 -17.25 7.32 -1.28
C THR A 13 -16.75 8.25 -2.38
N ALA A 14 -17.59 9.14 -2.88
CA ALA A 14 -17.21 10.12 -3.89
C ALA A 14 -16.07 11.03 -3.43
N LEU A 15 -16.05 11.43 -2.14
CA LEU A 15 -14.97 12.23 -1.55
C LEU A 15 -13.65 11.44 -1.49
N LEU A 16 -13.70 10.15 -1.13
CA LEU A 16 -12.52 9.28 -1.09
C LEU A 16 -11.93 9.07 -2.50
N ASP A 17 -12.78 8.83 -3.49
CA ASP A 17 -12.35 8.65 -4.89
C ASP A 17 -11.77 9.95 -5.47
N ALA A 18 -12.46 11.09 -5.26
CA ALA A 18 -11.98 12.39 -5.70
C ALA A 18 -10.64 12.77 -5.03
N ALA A 19 -10.47 12.43 -3.76
CA ALA A 19 -9.21 12.68 -3.06
C ALA A 19 -8.04 11.93 -3.67
N LEU A 20 -8.22 10.65 -4.03
CA LEU A 20 -7.18 9.87 -4.67
C LEU A 20 -6.77 10.48 -6.02
N ASP A 21 -7.75 10.91 -6.83
CA ASP A 21 -7.50 11.57 -8.09
C ASP A 21 -6.77 12.91 -7.91
N GLU A 22 -7.18 13.73 -6.94
CA GLU A 22 -6.55 15.01 -6.65
C GLU A 22 -5.11 14.82 -6.11
N PHE A 23 -4.91 13.85 -5.24
CA PHE A 23 -3.58 13.50 -4.75
C PHE A 23 -2.65 13.01 -5.87
N ALA A 24 -3.17 12.23 -6.81
CA ALA A 24 -2.41 11.75 -7.96
C ALA A 24 -2.00 12.89 -8.90
N ARG A 25 -2.88 13.88 -9.11
CA ARG A 25 -2.63 15.00 -10.04
C ARG A 25 -1.75 16.10 -9.44
N HIS A 26 -1.96 16.43 -8.18
CA HIS A 26 -1.39 17.63 -7.56
C HIS A 26 -0.41 17.30 -6.42
N GLY A 27 -0.37 16.05 -5.98
CA GLY A 27 0.35 15.60 -4.80
C GLY A 27 -0.43 15.89 -3.51
N PHE A 28 -0.24 15.05 -2.51
CA PHE A 28 -0.96 15.13 -1.23
C PHE A 28 -0.84 16.51 -0.57
N ARG A 29 0.36 17.10 -0.54
CA ARG A 29 0.62 18.38 0.16
C ARG A 29 -0.01 19.60 -0.50
N ASN A 30 -0.23 19.52 -1.80
CA ASN A 30 -0.80 20.64 -2.57
C ASN A 30 -2.32 20.53 -2.71
N THR A 31 -2.91 19.40 -2.30
CA THR A 31 -4.35 19.17 -2.35
C THR A 31 -5.01 19.59 -1.04
N THR A 32 -5.96 20.49 -1.13
CA THR A 32 -6.73 20.98 0.02
C THR A 32 -8.08 20.28 0.09
N HIS A 33 -8.69 20.28 1.29
CA HIS A 33 -10.07 19.81 1.45
C HIS A 33 -11.07 20.59 0.58
N ALA A 34 -10.75 21.84 0.21
CA ALA A 34 -11.60 22.65 -0.67
C ALA A 34 -11.53 22.12 -2.12
N ASP A 35 -10.38 21.68 -2.58
CA ASP A 35 -10.21 21.10 -3.92
C ASP A 35 -11.00 19.80 -4.02
N ILE A 36 -10.88 18.92 -3.03
CA ILE A 36 -11.62 17.65 -2.96
C ILE A 36 -13.13 17.90 -2.91
N ALA A 37 -13.60 18.82 -2.07
CA ALA A 37 -15.01 19.16 -1.97
C ALA A 37 -15.57 19.72 -3.29
N ALA A 38 -14.79 20.58 -3.98
CA ALA A 38 -15.16 21.13 -5.28
C ALA A 38 -15.25 20.05 -6.37
N ALA A 39 -14.35 19.07 -6.37
CA ALA A 39 -14.36 17.96 -7.31
C ALA A 39 -15.66 17.11 -7.21
N VAL A 40 -16.25 17.02 -6.03
CA VAL A 40 -17.54 16.32 -5.79
C VAL A 40 -18.75 17.24 -5.92
N GLY A 41 -18.53 18.55 -6.06
CA GLY A 41 -19.62 19.54 -6.18
C GLY A 41 -20.30 19.88 -4.86
N ILE A 42 -19.61 19.71 -3.72
CA ILE A 42 -20.14 20.07 -2.39
C ILE A 42 -19.39 21.26 -1.80
N GLY A 43 -19.99 21.86 -0.80
CA GLY A 43 -19.37 22.99 -0.08
C GLY A 43 -18.28 22.50 0.89
N ARG A 44 -17.30 23.41 1.15
CA ARG A 44 -16.22 23.16 2.14
C ARG A 44 -16.76 22.73 3.50
N THR A 45 -17.86 23.32 3.98
CA THR A 45 -18.46 22.98 5.26
C THR A 45 -18.96 21.54 5.29
N THR A 46 -19.51 21.07 4.17
CA THR A 46 -20.00 19.70 4.03
C THR A 46 -18.88 18.67 4.08
N PHE A 47 -17.66 19.00 3.58
CA PHE A 47 -16.50 18.12 3.73
C PHE A 47 -16.25 17.76 5.22
N TYR A 48 -16.31 18.74 6.11
CA TYR A 48 -16.09 18.54 7.55
C TYR A 48 -17.18 17.73 8.27
N GLU A 49 -18.30 17.45 7.60
CA GLU A 49 -19.31 16.49 8.11
C GLU A 49 -18.87 15.02 7.94
N TYR A 50 -17.83 14.78 7.10
CA TYR A 50 -17.31 13.45 6.77
C TYR A 50 -15.90 13.20 7.29
N PHE A 51 -15.02 14.18 7.19
CA PHE A 51 -13.59 14.06 7.50
C PHE A 51 -13.10 15.28 8.28
N GLU A 52 -12.28 15.05 9.30
CA GLU A 52 -11.72 16.13 10.13
C GLU A 52 -10.66 16.95 9.38
N SER A 53 -9.94 16.30 8.46
CA SER A 53 -8.87 16.90 7.67
C SER A 53 -8.59 16.09 6.40
N THR A 54 -7.74 16.62 5.51
CA THR A 54 -7.21 15.87 4.36
C THR A 54 -6.37 14.67 4.81
N GLU A 55 -5.65 14.78 5.94
CA GLU A 55 -4.90 13.67 6.54
C GLU A 55 -5.85 12.57 7.04
N ASP A 56 -6.91 12.92 7.76
CA ASP A 56 -7.92 11.97 8.23
C ASP A 56 -8.61 11.26 7.05
N LEU A 57 -8.93 12.00 5.99
CA LEU A 57 -9.49 11.40 4.77
C LEU A 57 -8.53 10.38 4.17
N LEU A 58 -7.23 10.70 4.05
CA LEU A 58 -6.24 9.76 3.52
C LEU A 58 -6.12 8.51 4.40
N VAL A 59 -6.11 8.67 5.72
CA VAL A 59 -6.06 7.53 6.65
C VAL A 59 -7.28 6.63 6.49
N GLN A 60 -8.49 7.19 6.42
CA GLN A 60 -9.71 6.42 6.22
C GLN A 60 -9.73 5.71 4.84
N LEU A 61 -9.23 6.38 3.79
CA LEU A 61 -9.06 5.78 2.47
C LEU A 61 -8.16 4.54 2.53
N VAL A 62 -7.03 4.64 3.27
CA VAL A 62 -6.11 3.51 3.48
C VAL A 62 -6.76 2.38 4.27
N GLU A 63 -7.45 2.71 5.36
CA GLU A 63 -8.15 1.72 6.20
C GLU A 63 -9.23 0.95 5.42
N GLU A 64 -9.86 1.57 4.43
CA GLU A 64 -10.86 0.89 3.60
C GLU A 64 -10.26 0.08 2.45
N ARG A 65 -9.25 0.61 1.77
CA ARG A 65 -8.69 -0.01 0.57
C ARG A 65 -7.63 -1.06 0.87
N MET A 66 -6.72 -0.78 1.80
CA MET A 66 -5.56 -1.65 2.03
C MET A 66 -5.93 -3.08 2.46
N PRO A 67 -6.91 -3.31 3.35
CA PRO A 67 -7.27 -4.68 3.70
C PRO A 67 -7.76 -5.51 2.51
N VAL A 68 -8.48 -4.90 1.58
CA VAL A 68 -8.96 -5.56 0.34
C VAL A 68 -7.78 -5.89 -0.56
N VAL A 69 -6.93 -4.91 -0.84
CA VAL A 69 -5.72 -5.10 -1.66
C VAL A 69 -4.80 -6.16 -1.07
N VAL A 70 -4.59 -6.13 0.24
CA VAL A 70 -3.75 -7.12 0.95
C VAL A 70 -4.36 -8.52 0.84
N SER A 71 -5.67 -8.66 1.01
CA SER A 71 -6.37 -9.95 0.81
C SER A 71 -6.20 -10.44 -0.62
N ASP A 72 -6.45 -9.59 -1.62
CA ASP A 72 -6.32 -9.96 -3.03
C ASP A 72 -4.90 -10.42 -3.40
N ILE A 73 -3.88 -9.75 -2.85
CA ILE A 73 -2.47 -10.14 -3.06
C ILE A 73 -2.18 -11.51 -2.43
N ILE A 74 -2.62 -11.73 -1.19
CA ILE A 74 -2.34 -12.96 -0.44
C ILE A 74 -3.13 -14.13 -1.02
N ASP A 75 -4.40 -13.95 -1.33
CA ASP A 75 -5.30 -14.99 -1.84
C ASP A 75 -4.93 -15.46 -3.26
N ALA A 76 -4.17 -14.64 -3.99
CA ALA A 76 -3.65 -14.99 -5.31
C ALA A 76 -2.40 -15.89 -5.27
N ILE A 77 -1.85 -16.18 -4.08
CA ILE A 77 -0.64 -17.00 -3.92
C ILE A 77 -1.06 -18.43 -3.57
N ASP A 78 -0.56 -19.40 -4.31
CA ASP A 78 -0.80 -20.81 -4.01
C ASP A 78 -0.10 -21.18 -2.68
N PRO A 79 -0.86 -21.56 -1.63
CA PRO A 79 -0.28 -21.90 -0.33
C PRO A 79 0.56 -23.18 -0.33
N GLU A 80 0.43 -24.05 -1.35
CA GLU A 80 1.18 -25.29 -1.47
C GLU A 80 2.57 -25.10 -2.07
N LEU A 81 2.87 -23.92 -2.62
CA LEU A 81 4.21 -23.60 -3.13
C LEU A 81 5.26 -23.57 -2.01
N PRO A 82 6.53 -23.92 -2.32
CA PRO A 82 7.64 -23.77 -1.41
C PRO A 82 7.78 -22.32 -0.88
N PRO A 83 8.28 -22.10 0.33
CA PRO A 83 8.41 -20.75 0.92
C PRO A 83 9.15 -19.74 0.03
N LEU A 84 10.13 -20.19 -0.74
CA LEU A 84 10.90 -19.34 -1.65
C LEU A 84 10.02 -18.82 -2.79
N ASP A 85 9.19 -19.69 -3.38
CA ASP A 85 8.32 -19.33 -4.50
C ASP A 85 7.16 -18.44 -4.00
N ARG A 86 6.57 -18.76 -2.84
CA ARG A 86 5.57 -17.87 -2.21
C ARG A 86 6.13 -16.49 -1.88
N MET A 87 7.37 -16.42 -1.39
CA MET A 87 8.03 -15.16 -1.10
C MET A 87 8.24 -14.35 -2.39
N ARG A 88 8.60 -15.01 -3.48
CA ARG A 88 8.76 -14.40 -4.80
C ARG A 88 7.43 -13.82 -5.28
N GLU A 89 6.38 -14.62 -5.31
CA GLU A 89 5.06 -14.16 -5.76
C GLU A 89 4.53 -13.00 -4.91
N LEU A 90 4.60 -13.10 -3.58
CA LEU A 90 4.19 -12.04 -2.67
C LEU A 90 4.99 -10.76 -2.92
N GLY A 91 6.30 -10.88 -3.09
CA GLY A 91 7.19 -9.76 -3.36
C GLY A 91 6.86 -9.07 -4.69
N VAL A 92 6.74 -9.83 -5.79
CA VAL A 92 6.44 -9.29 -7.12
C VAL A 92 5.10 -8.55 -7.11
N ARG A 93 4.03 -9.18 -6.64
CA ARG A 93 2.70 -8.56 -6.57
C ARG A 93 2.69 -7.29 -5.71
N THR A 94 3.42 -7.30 -4.60
CA THR A 94 3.53 -6.12 -3.74
C THR A 94 4.28 -4.98 -4.44
N VAL A 95 5.38 -5.27 -5.14
CA VAL A 95 6.13 -4.25 -5.90
C VAL A 95 5.29 -3.70 -7.05
N GLU A 96 4.58 -4.55 -7.79
CA GLU A 96 3.68 -4.14 -8.87
C GLU A 96 2.57 -3.22 -8.35
N PHE A 97 1.95 -3.59 -7.22
CA PHE A 97 0.95 -2.73 -6.58
C PHE A 97 1.54 -1.36 -6.21
N VAL A 98 2.65 -1.34 -5.46
CA VAL A 98 3.29 -0.07 -5.03
C VAL A 98 3.72 0.77 -6.24
N GLY A 99 4.17 0.14 -7.32
CA GLY A 99 4.67 0.83 -8.51
C GLY A 99 3.58 1.40 -9.42
N LEU A 100 2.35 0.87 -9.35
CA LEU A 100 1.24 1.29 -10.20
C LEU A 100 0.15 2.07 -9.45
N ASP A 101 0.07 1.93 -8.13
CA ASP A 101 -0.96 2.59 -7.32
C ASP A 101 -0.41 3.86 -6.65
N HIS A 102 -1.05 4.99 -6.95
CA HIS A 102 -0.68 6.28 -6.39
C HIS A 102 -0.78 6.34 -4.86
N LEU A 103 -1.67 5.54 -4.26
CA LEU A 103 -1.81 5.48 -2.81
C LEU A 103 -0.52 4.94 -2.15
N GLY A 104 0.10 3.92 -2.73
CA GLY A 104 1.38 3.36 -2.25
C GLY A 104 2.48 4.42 -2.20
N LEU A 105 2.62 5.25 -3.24
CA LEU A 105 3.60 6.34 -3.26
C LEU A 105 3.31 7.41 -2.23
N ILE A 106 2.05 7.88 -2.15
CA ILE A 106 1.64 8.91 -1.18
C ILE A 106 1.98 8.44 0.23
N LEU A 107 1.67 7.19 0.55
CA LEU A 107 1.98 6.61 1.85
C LEU A 107 3.49 6.54 2.11
N HIS A 108 4.26 6.12 1.13
CA HIS A 108 5.71 6.04 1.28
C HIS A 108 6.36 7.41 1.53
N THR A 109 5.90 8.46 0.84
CA THR A 109 6.52 9.79 0.89
C THR A 109 6.00 10.66 2.03
N GLU A 110 4.75 10.48 2.44
CA GLU A 110 4.08 11.39 3.37
C GLU A 110 3.79 10.78 4.75
N SER A 111 3.65 9.44 4.87
CA SER A 111 3.27 8.82 6.15
C SER A 111 4.17 9.19 7.33
N MET A 112 5.48 9.25 7.11
CA MET A 112 6.47 9.64 8.15
C MET A 112 6.34 11.07 8.66
N LYS A 113 5.55 11.91 7.98
CA LYS A 113 5.36 13.33 8.28
C LYS A 113 3.98 13.59 8.88
N MET A 114 3.15 12.57 8.98
CA MET A 114 1.82 12.59 9.57
C MET A 114 1.88 12.48 11.09
N SER A 115 0.74 12.68 11.73
CA SER A 115 0.60 12.47 13.17
C SER A 115 0.94 11.03 13.55
N GLU A 116 1.40 10.81 14.79
CA GLU A 116 1.68 9.45 15.28
C GLU A 116 0.43 8.55 15.25
N GLU A 117 -0.74 9.13 15.46
CA GLU A 117 -2.01 8.42 15.37
C GLU A 117 -2.26 7.93 13.94
N SER A 118 -2.11 8.81 12.95
CA SER A 118 -2.26 8.47 11.54
C SER A 118 -1.26 7.40 11.13
N GLN A 119 0.00 7.50 11.57
CA GLN A 119 1.03 6.48 11.31
C GLN A 119 0.63 5.11 11.87
N ARG A 120 0.10 5.04 13.11
CA ARG A 120 -0.36 3.78 13.71
C ARG A 120 -1.52 3.17 12.93
N ARG A 121 -2.51 3.97 12.52
CA ARG A 121 -3.67 3.53 11.74
C ARG A 121 -3.25 2.99 10.37
N ILE A 122 -2.38 3.70 9.67
CA ILE A 122 -1.80 3.25 8.40
C ILE A 122 -1.04 1.93 8.57
N ALA A 123 -0.20 1.81 9.62
CA ALA A 123 0.54 0.58 9.89
C ALA A 123 -0.40 -0.60 10.20
N ALA A 124 -1.50 -0.36 10.93
CA ALA A 124 -2.51 -1.38 11.21
C ALA A 124 -3.21 -1.88 9.92
N ALA A 125 -3.49 -0.99 8.96
CA ALA A 125 -4.09 -1.37 7.69
C ALA A 125 -3.17 -2.28 6.83
N HIS A 126 -1.85 -2.20 7.03
CA HIS A 126 -0.86 -3.04 6.33
C HIS A 126 -0.48 -4.31 7.10
N ALA A 127 -1.00 -4.52 8.32
CA ALA A 127 -0.54 -5.59 9.22
C ALA A 127 -0.68 -7.00 8.60
N GLY A 128 -1.72 -7.24 7.81
CA GLY A 128 -1.93 -8.51 7.10
C GLY A 128 -0.80 -8.83 6.13
N LEU A 129 -0.36 -7.85 5.34
CA LEU A 129 0.75 -8.02 4.40
C LEU A 129 2.08 -8.29 5.13
N VAL A 130 2.36 -7.52 6.18
CA VAL A 130 3.54 -7.71 7.03
C VAL A 130 3.52 -9.10 7.69
N GLY A 131 2.36 -9.55 8.15
CA GLY A 131 2.15 -10.89 8.69
C GLY A 131 2.47 -11.98 7.67
N ALA A 132 1.93 -11.89 6.46
CA ALA A 132 2.17 -12.86 5.39
C ALA A 132 3.66 -12.99 5.05
N PHE A 133 4.37 -11.88 4.89
CA PHE A 133 5.82 -11.90 4.69
C PHE A 133 6.55 -12.58 5.86
N ALA A 134 6.18 -12.26 7.10
CA ALA A 134 6.82 -12.83 8.29
C ALA A 134 6.58 -14.35 8.42
N GLU A 135 5.38 -14.81 8.13
CA GLU A 135 5.02 -16.24 8.17
C GLU A 135 5.79 -17.04 7.14
N ILE A 136 5.81 -16.59 5.87
CA ILE A 136 6.58 -17.24 4.79
C ILE A 136 8.07 -17.24 5.11
N PHE A 137 8.60 -16.13 5.64
CA PHE A 137 10.01 -16.05 6.05
C PHE A 137 10.34 -17.05 7.15
N GLN A 138 9.54 -17.10 8.21
CA GLN A 138 9.76 -18.04 9.33
C GLN A 138 9.66 -19.50 8.89
N GLU A 139 8.72 -19.81 8.00
CA GLU A 139 8.61 -21.16 7.41
C GLU A 139 9.85 -21.52 6.59
N GLY A 140 10.32 -20.57 5.77
CA GLY A 140 11.54 -20.74 4.98
C GLY A 140 12.79 -20.94 5.83
N VAL A 141 12.92 -20.26 6.98
CA VAL A 141 13.99 -20.49 7.95
C VAL A 141 13.88 -21.90 8.53
N ARG A 142 12.67 -22.33 8.95
CA ARG A 142 12.45 -23.67 9.52
C ARG A 142 12.75 -24.80 8.52
N SER A 143 12.45 -24.60 7.26
CA SER A 143 12.72 -25.58 6.19
C SER A 143 14.15 -25.53 5.66
N GLY A 144 14.96 -24.55 6.08
CA GLY A 144 16.32 -24.35 5.57
C GLY A 144 16.37 -23.66 4.20
N ALA A 145 15.25 -23.15 3.68
CA ALA A 145 15.22 -22.40 2.41
C ALA A 145 15.79 -20.99 2.58
N PHE A 146 15.61 -20.39 3.75
CA PHE A 146 16.13 -19.06 4.09
C PHE A 146 17.17 -19.11 5.20
N ARG A 147 18.08 -18.15 5.18
CA ARG A 147 19.05 -17.93 6.24
C ARG A 147 18.35 -17.52 7.54
N ASP A 148 18.85 -17.98 8.67
CA ASP A 148 18.37 -17.54 9.97
C ASP A 148 18.84 -16.10 10.24
N LEU A 149 17.98 -15.13 9.93
CA LEU A 149 18.18 -13.72 10.17
C LEU A 149 17.17 -13.21 11.20
N PRO A 150 17.54 -12.21 12.03
CA PRO A 150 16.55 -11.56 12.88
C PRO A 150 15.36 -11.07 12.07
N VAL A 151 14.16 -11.57 12.36
CA VAL A 151 12.90 -11.28 11.60
C VAL A 151 12.71 -9.77 11.39
N ARG A 152 13.01 -8.96 12.41
CA ARG A 152 12.91 -7.49 12.30
C ARG A 152 13.83 -6.92 11.21
N ILE A 153 15.05 -7.42 11.10
CA ILE A 153 16.03 -6.94 10.09
C ILE A 153 15.61 -7.42 8.69
N ALA A 154 15.26 -8.71 8.57
CA ALA A 154 14.76 -9.26 7.31
C ALA A 154 13.55 -8.47 6.81
N GLY A 155 12.53 -8.26 7.66
CA GLY A 155 11.33 -7.48 7.32
C GLY A 155 11.64 -6.04 6.93
N GLN A 156 12.59 -5.37 7.60
CA GLN A 156 13.00 -4.01 7.25
C GLN A 156 13.66 -3.94 5.87
N LEU A 157 14.57 -4.88 5.56
CA LEU A 157 15.23 -4.94 4.26
C LEU A 157 14.25 -5.26 3.14
N MET A 158 13.32 -6.19 3.37
CA MET A 158 12.25 -6.52 2.43
C MET A 158 11.39 -5.29 2.14
N PHE A 159 10.92 -4.60 3.17
CA PHE A 159 10.11 -3.39 3.03
C PHE A 159 10.84 -2.31 2.21
N GLN A 160 12.11 -2.02 2.52
CA GLN A 160 12.87 -1.01 1.80
C GLN A 160 13.12 -1.41 0.32
N THR A 161 13.35 -2.69 0.04
CA THR A 161 13.52 -3.18 -1.32
C THR A 161 12.23 -3.01 -2.14
N VAL A 162 11.09 -3.41 -1.59
CA VAL A 162 9.77 -3.25 -2.22
C VAL A 162 9.46 -1.78 -2.48
N MET A 163 9.64 -0.93 -1.48
CA MET A 163 9.36 0.51 -1.62
C MET A 163 10.29 1.18 -2.63
N GLY A 164 11.58 0.84 -2.62
CA GLY A 164 12.56 1.36 -3.57
C GLY A 164 12.26 0.94 -5.02
N ALA A 165 11.86 -0.30 -5.22
CA ALA A 165 11.45 -0.81 -6.52
C ALA A 165 10.16 -0.14 -7.02
N GLY A 166 9.14 -0.03 -6.18
CA GLY A 166 7.90 0.68 -6.49
C GLY A 166 8.16 2.13 -6.91
N LYS A 167 9.03 2.84 -6.17
CA LYS A 167 9.43 4.19 -6.55
C LYS A 167 10.14 4.24 -7.92
N SER A 168 11.04 3.30 -8.19
CA SER A 168 11.73 3.23 -9.50
C SER A 168 10.75 3.04 -10.65
N ILE A 169 9.72 2.23 -10.46
CA ILE A 169 8.63 2.04 -11.45
C ILE A 169 7.89 3.35 -11.68
N MET A 170 7.50 4.03 -10.62
CA MET A 170 6.74 5.28 -10.72
C MET A 170 7.52 6.42 -11.37
N ASP A 171 8.83 6.47 -11.16
CA ASP A 171 9.72 7.48 -11.76
C ASP A 171 10.05 7.14 -13.24
N ALA A 172 9.67 5.96 -13.74
CA ALA A 172 9.95 5.54 -15.09
C ALA A 172 9.10 6.31 -16.12
N PRO A 173 9.63 6.53 -17.35
CA PRO A 173 8.87 7.18 -18.43
C PRO A 173 7.57 6.43 -18.82
N ASP A 174 7.59 5.11 -18.72
CA ASP A 174 6.41 4.24 -18.90
C ASP A 174 6.35 3.20 -17.76
N PRO A 175 5.71 3.55 -16.63
CA PRO A 175 5.59 2.66 -15.48
C PRO A 175 4.95 1.32 -15.80
N LYS A 176 3.92 1.30 -16.66
CA LYS A 176 3.19 0.07 -17.01
C LYS A 176 4.03 -0.90 -17.83
N GLN A 177 4.93 -0.40 -18.64
CA GLN A 177 5.82 -1.24 -19.44
C GLN A 177 6.96 -1.83 -18.59
N GLN A 178 7.43 -1.12 -17.58
CA GLN A 178 8.60 -1.50 -16.78
C GLN A 178 8.25 -2.22 -15.47
N VAL A 179 6.97 -2.22 -15.07
CA VAL A 179 6.56 -2.71 -13.74
C VAL A 179 6.99 -4.14 -13.48
N HIS A 180 6.70 -5.06 -14.40
CA HIS A 180 6.96 -6.48 -14.20
C HIS A 180 8.48 -6.78 -14.16
N GLU A 181 9.23 -6.25 -15.09
CA GLU A 181 10.69 -6.45 -15.14
C GLU A 181 11.37 -5.88 -13.88
N THR A 182 10.99 -4.68 -13.45
CA THR A 182 11.55 -4.06 -12.23
C THR A 182 11.18 -4.85 -10.98
N ALA A 183 9.93 -5.35 -10.90
CA ALA A 183 9.48 -6.17 -9.78
C ALA A 183 10.28 -7.47 -9.70
N GLU A 184 10.46 -8.18 -10.81
CA GLU A 184 11.24 -9.43 -10.86
C GLU A 184 12.71 -9.20 -10.47
N ILE A 185 13.36 -8.15 -10.99
CA ILE A 185 14.74 -7.82 -10.62
C ILE A 185 14.87 -7.54 -9.12
N ALA A 186 13.98 -6.72 -8.57
CA ALA A 186 14.03 -6.35 -7.16
C ALA A 186 13.80 -7.55 -6.23
N VAL A 187 12.84 -8.40 -6.59
CA VAL A 187 12.52 -9.60 -5.82
C VAL A 187 13.61 -10.67 -5.97
N ASP A 188 14.19 -10.85 -7.15
CA ASP A 188 15.34 -11.77 -7.33
C ASP A 188 16.53 -11.34 -6.46
N PHE A 189 16.83 -10.04 -6.43
CA PHE A 189 17.84 -9.49 -5.53
C PHE A 189 17.55 -9.79 -4.05
N LEU A 190 16.31 -9.59 -3.62
CA LEU A 190 15.86 -9.89 -2.28
C LEU A 190 15.99 -11.38 -1.95
N ILE A 191 15.47 -12.25 -2.82
CA ILE A 191 15.48 -13.70 -2.62
C ILE A 191 16.91 -14.23 -2.52
N ARG A 192 17.83 -13.80 -3.40
CA ARG A 192 19.25 -14.19 -3.32
C ARG A 192 19.92 -13.72 -2.03
N GLY A 193 19.48 -12.59 -1.49
CA GLY A 193 19.92 -12.10 -0.18
C GLY A 193 19.40 -12.91 0.99
N LEU A 194 18.25 -13.55 0.86
CA LEU A 194 17.58 -14.32 1.92
C LEU A 194 17.86 -15.83 1.84
N ALA A 195 18.08 -16.37 0.65
CA ALA A 195 18.28 -17.81 0.45
C ALA A 195 19.44 -18.37 1.28
N ALA A 196 19.27 -19.55 1.82
CA ALA A 196 20.37 -20.33 2.42
C ALA A 196 21.36 -20.75 1.33
N SER A 197 22.63 -20.87 1.71
CA SER A 197 23.72 -21.27 0.80
C SER A 197 23.69 -22.76 0.51
#